data_ae3b4377e7b8cd250077dcae1b6f54e5
#
_entry.id   ae3b4377e7b8cd250077dcae1b6f54e5
#
_cell.length_a   1.000
_cell.length_b   1.000
_cell.length_c   1.000
_cell.angle_alpha   90.00
_cell.angle_beta   90.00
_cell.angle_gamma   90.00
#
_symmetry.space_group_name_H-M   'P 1'
#
loop_
_entity.id
_entity.type
_entity.pdbx_description
1 polymer ?
#
loop_
_entity_poly.entity_id
_entity_poly.type
_entity_poly.pdbx_seq_one_letter_code
_entity_poly.pdbx_strand_id
1 'polypeptide(L)'
;MIISILGTSGAFFDSKECLPQRDDEGNIKFQSAKYDSGLLGKESGNYKNSTEFLLESFDDDFVFIGTKCAINFQKIILADSIKKKRVIYEIVEDDSLDDIFEKILSLIQSSDKILLDITHGFRHQPIMAIFASTLSQFLDGRDLKIIFAKEINQFEEYRYIYLNEYIEITQISLLLTGFIRTLNFIPVTNMSFLDNKVFEDFSKSLLSNDILGVERNYLLLKDELKRLQDNQELKHISTLIIKAQKELKSLDMLPFFEAYQKYMVLSKLMIEKNYLIVSLAYIFEALREYCSYRFRDVCRDIKFKDEYERNDNVMKTISNFKPQNKILSRNHALYNKNKKTFTRVNELYNRIRKRRNALAHINQTKNFVSIKEDLNQIIIDVEQLFNQEVLKSIYL
;
A
#
# COMPACT_ATOMS: atom_id res chain seq x y z
N MET A 1 26.68 9.46 -0.19
CA MET A 1 26.76 10.41 -1.33
C MET A 1 25.80 11.55 -1.13
N ILE A 2 26.21 12.79 -1.41
CA ILE A 2 25.36 13.98 -1.32
C ILE A 2 25.13 14.51 -2.73
N ILE A 3 23.87 14.69 -3.10
CA ILE A 3 23.43 15.32 -4.37
C ILE A 3 22.90 16.70 -4.03
N SER A 4 23.42 17.75 -4.64
CA SER A 4 22.92 19.11 -4.46
C SER A 4 22.59 19.75 -5.80
N ILE A 5 21.37 20.31 -5.88
CA ILE A 5 20.93 21.08 -7.04
C ILE A 5 21.46 22.51 -6.89
N LEU A 6 22.22 22.95 -7.86
CA LEU A 6 22.90 24.24 -7.81
C LEU A 6 22.05 25.37 -8.39
N GLY A 7 22.12 26.51 -7.70
CA GLY A 7 21.65 27.80 -8.18
C GLY A 7 22.77 28.85 -8.22
N THR A 8 22.40 30.09 -8.42
CA THR A 8 23.33 31.24 -8.47
C THR A 8 23.26 32.06 -7.17
N SER A 9 23.34 31.35 -6.01
CA SER A 9 23.32 31.95 -4.66
C SER A 9 24.73 31.99 -4.03
N GLY A 10 24.95 32.84 -3.05
CA GLY A 10 26.20 32.97 -2.29
C GLY A 10 27.10 34.14 -2.71
N ALA A 11 26.78 34.83 -3.81
CA ALA A 11 27.35 36.09 -4.21
C ALA A 11 26.35 36.85 -5.10
N PHE A 12 26.60 38.15 -5.30
CA PHE A 12 25.81 38.90 -6.29
C PHE A 12 26.10 38.36 -7.70
N PHE A 13 25.06 38.17 -8.48
CA PHE A 13 25.12 37.46 -9.75
C PHE A 13 25.00 38.40 -10.94
N ASP A 14 25.92 38.27 -11.90
CA ASP A 14 25.78 38.90 -13.21
C ASP A 14 25.17 37.90 -14.20
N SER A 15 23.93 38.14 -14.57
CA SER A 15 23.18 37.25 -15.47
C SER A 15 23.66 37.24 -16.91
N LYS A 16 24.40 38.28 -17.37
CA LYS A 16 24.90 38.38 -18.75
C LYS A 16 26.14 37.50 -18.94
N GLU A 17 27.03 37.50 -17.94
CA GLU A 17 28.28 36.77 -18.01
C GLU A 17 28.26 35.41 -17.29
N CYS A 18 27.18 35.11 -16.53
CA CYS A 18 27.10 33.97 -15.66
C CYS A 18 28.24 33.89 -14.61
N LEU A 19 28.64 35.04 -14.11
CA LEU A 19 29.76 35.20 -13.18
C LEU A 19 29.31 35.92 -11.90
N PRO A 20 30.07 35.78 -10.77
CA PRO A 20 29.84 36.59 -9.58
C PRO A 20 30.29 38.04 -9.85
N GLN A 21 29.50 39.01 -9.39
CA GLN A 21 29.85 40.40 -9.44
C GLN A 21 31.09 40.70 -8.60
N ARG A 22 31.92 41.66 -9.08
CA ARG A 22 33.11 42.12 -8.37
C ARG A 22 32.95 43.58 -7.98
N ASP A 23 33.65 43.96 -6.92
CA ASP A 23 33.81 45.37 -6.53
C ASP A 23 34.84 46.09 -7.42
N ASP A 24 35.09 47.36 -7.12
CA ASP A 24 36.03 48.22 -7.88
C ASP A 24 37.48 47.73 -7.70
N GLU A 25 37.78 46.93 -6.66
CA GLU A 25 39.07 46.34 -6.39
C GLU A 25 39.21 44.94 -7.02
N GLY A 26 38.17 44.44 -7.68
CA GLY A 26 38.16 43.12 -8.33
C GLY A 26 37.78 41.94 -7.41
N ASN A 27 37.42 42.19 -6.16
CA ASN A 27 37.00 41.14 -5.23
C ASN A 27 35.55 40.73 -5.47
N ILE A 28 35.23 39.45 -5.22
CA ILE A 28 33.86 38.95 -5.34
C ILE A 28 32.98 39.53 -4.22
N LYS A 29 31.82 40.04 -4.59
CA LYS A 29 30.80 40.52 -3.66
C LYS A 29 30.03 39.33 -3.12
N PHE A 30 30.55 38.69 -2.06
CA PHE A 30 29.87 37.54 -1.41
C PHE A 30 28.61 37.99 -0.67
N GLN A 31 27.66 37.07 -0.63
CA GLN A 31 26.54 37.07 0.30
C GLN A 31 26.76 35.95 1.27
N SER A 32 26.42 36.13 2.53
CA SER A 32 26.46 35.07 3.53
C SER A 32 25.23 35.13 4.41
N ALA A 33 24.78 33.98 4.85
CA ALA A 33 23.67 33.84 5.76
C ALA A 33 24.01 32.80 6.85
N LYS A 34 23.33 32.87 7.95
CA LYS A 34 23.41 31.84 8.98
C LYS A 34 22.62 30.61 8.56
N TYR A 35 23.26 29.45 8.56
CA TYR A 35 22.64 28.16 8.33
C TYR A 35 22.56 27.40 9.64
N ASP A 36 21.33 27.20 10.12
CA ASP A 36 21.00 26.31 11.24
C ASP A 36 20.86 24.89 10.70
N SER A 37 21.69 24.00 11.20
CA SER A 37 21.71 22.59 10.75
C SER A 37 20.40 21.85 11.02
N GLY A 38 19.59 22.33 11.96
CA GLY A 38 18.34 21.66 12.35
C GLY A 38 18.57 20.21 12.75
N LEU A 39 17.89 19.29 12.04
CA LEU A 39 17.97 17.85 12.31
C LEU A 39 19.21 17.15 11.72
N LEU A 40 20.08 17.86 10.99
CA LEU A 40 21.29 17.27 10.42
C LEU A 40 22.37 16.97 11.45
N GLY A 41 22.28 17.54 12.67
CA GLY A 41 23.21 17.30 13.77
C GLY A 41 24.63 17.83 13.51
N LYS A 42 24.76 18.90 12.74
CA LYS A 42 26.01 19.59 12.40
C LYS A 42 26.10 20.93 13.07
N GLU A 43 27.28 21.53 13.11
CA GLU A 43 27.45 22.89 13.67
C GLU A 43 26.77 23.92 12.75
N SER A 44 26.01 24.82 13.38
CA SER A 44 25.38 25.94 12.68
C SER A 44 26.42 27.07 12.52
N GLY A 45 26.38 27.79 11.42
CA GLY A 45 27.36 28.84 11.13
C GLY A 45 26.96 29.75 9.97
N ASN A 46 27.83 30.69 9.65
CA ASN A 46 27.67 31.58 8.51
C ASN A 46 28.38 30.99 7.29
N TYR A 47 27.63 30.81 6.21
CA TYR A 47 28.08 30.25 4.95
C TYR A 47 27.57 31.09 3.79
N LYS A 48 28.27 31.04 2.64
CA LYS A 48 27.84 31.76 1.45
C LYS A 48 26.49 31.25 0.94
N ASN A 49 26.29 29.93 0.99
CA ASN A 49 25.02 29.28 0.62
C ASN A 49 24.89 27.88 1.25
N SER A 50 23.79 27.19 0.97
CA SER A 50 23.53 25.83 1.47
C SER A 50 24.61 24.83 0.99
N THR A 51 25.12 24.97 -0.21
CA THR A 51 26.13 24.06 -0.78
C THR A 51 27.45 24.18 -0.02
N GLU A 52 27.89 25.39 0.37
CA GLU A 52 29.09 25.57 1.20
C GLU A 52 28.90 24.92 2.58
N PHE A 53 27.76 25.13 3.21
CA PHE A 53 27.42 24.46 4.47
C PHE A 53 27.57 22.94 4.36
N LEU A 54 27.04 22.32 3.33
CA LEU A 54 27.13 20.88 3.11
C LEU A 54 28.58 20.42 2.87
N LEU A 55 29.33 21.13 2.06
CA LEU A 55 30.76 20.83 1.81
C LEU A 55 31.62 20.88 3.07
N GLU A 56 31.39 21.83 3.95
CA GLU A 56 32.15 21.97 5.21
C GLU A 56 31.63 20.99 6.29
N SER A 57 30.36 20.62 6.26
CA SER A 57 29.74 19.79 7.30
C SER A 57 29.88 18.30 7.08
N PHE A 58 30.07 17.82 5.84
CA PHE A 58 30.06 16.40 5.51
C PHE A 58 31.34 15.99 4.78
N ASP A 59 31.84 14.79 5.12
CA ASP A 59 32.99 14.18 4.43
C ASP A 59 32.52 13.05 3.54
N ASP A 60 31.75 13.42 2.51
CA ASP A 60 31.12 12.53 1.55
C ASP A 60 31.52 12.85 0.12
N ASP A 61 31.23 11.93 -0.81
CA ASP A 61 31.28 12.24 -2.25
C ASP A 61 30.10 13.13 -2.62
N PHE A 62 30.36 14.17 -3.42
CA PHE A 62 29.36 15.14 -3.87
C PHE A 62 29.06 15.00 -5.35
N VAL A 63 27.78 15.12 -5.70
CA VAL A 63 27.32 15.30 -7.07
C VAL A 63 26.55 16.60 -7.14
N PHE A 64 27.02 17.51 -7.96
CA PHE A 64 26.38 18.80 -8.22
C PHE A 64 25.64 18.76 -9.53
N ILE A 65 24.34 19.04 -9.49
CA ILE A 65 23.47 19.10 -10.65
C ILE A 65 23.09 20.57 -10.88
N GLY A 66 23.21 21.03 -12.09
CA GLY A 66 22.80 22.40 -12.42
C GLY A 66 23.05 22.74 -13.86
N THR A 67 22.57 23.91 -14.26
CA THR A 67 22.91 24.47 -15.56
C THR A 67 24.40 24.77 -15.65
N LYS A 68 24.90 24.86 -16.86
CA LYS A 68 26.30 25.26 -17.10
C LYS A 68 26.65 26.59 -16.40
N CYS A 69 25.71 27.53 -16.39
CA CYS A 69 25.83 28.81 -15.72
C CYS A 69 25.95 28.64 -14.19
N ALA A 70 25.03 27.92 -13.57
CA ALA A 70 25.04 27.66 -12.11
C ALA A 70 26.31 26.95 -11.68
N ILE A 71 26.73 25.91 -12.41
CA ILE A 71 27.94 25.13 -12.12
C ILE A 71 29.20 26.04 -12.22
N ASN A 72 29.34 26.84 -13.27
CA ASN A 72 30.47 27.73 -13.41
C ASN A 72 30.51 28.78 -12.29
N PHE A 73 29.38 29.38 -11.96
CA PHE A 73 29.26 30.32 -10.87
C PHE A 73 29.67 29.67 -9.51
N GLN A 74 29.15 28.50 -9.17
CA GLN A 74 29.46 27.84 -7.92
C GLN A 74 30.93 27.35 -7.84
N LYS A 75 31.52 26.92 -8.94
CA LYS A 75 32.98 26.60 -9.00
C LYS A 75 33.86 27.78 -8.61
N ILE A 76 33.44 28.99 -8.94
CA ILE A 76 34.20 30.19 -8.59
C ILE A 76 34.03 30.54 -7.11
N ILE A 77 32.79 30.62 -6.63
CA ILE A 77 32.52 31.09 -5.25
C ILE A 77 32.87 30.08 -4.16
N LEU A 78 32.84 28.78 -4.49
CA LEU A 78 33.13 27.70 -3.59
C LEU A 78 34.51 27.03 -3.82
N ALA A 79 35.41 27.67 -4.57
CA ALA A 79 36.67 27.05 -5.02
C ALA A 79 37.49 26.41 -3.89
N ASP A 80 37.54 27.03 -2.70
CA ASP A 80 38.33 26.55 -1.59
C ASP A 80 37.69 25.36 -0.86
N SER A 81 36.37 25.36 -0.73
CA SER A 81 35.61 24.23 -0.12
C SER A 81 35.60 23.01 -1.05
N ILE A 82 35.47 23.22 -2.36
CA ILE A 82 35.48 22.15 -3.38
C ILE A 82 36.83 21.45 -3.49
N LYS A 83 37.97 22.16 -3.38
CA LYS A 83 39.33 21.58 -3.49
C LYS A 83 39.57 20.42 -2.52
N LYS A 84 38.86 20.38 -1.42
CA LYS A 84 39.02 19.36 -0.35
C LYS A 84 38.12 18.14 -0.54
N LYS A 85 37.27 18.11 -1.56
CA LYS A 85 36.23 17.12 -1.74
C LYS A 85 36.26 16.49 -3.12
N ARG A 86 35.73 15.26 -3.21
CA ARG A 86 35.46 14.60 -4.48
C ARG A 86 34.09 15.09 -4.99
N VAL A 87 34.14 15.84 -6.09
CA VAL A 87 32.93 16.44 -6.68
C VAL A 87 32.80 16.02 -8.13
N ILE A 88 31.61 15.48 -8.46
CA ILE A 88 31.17 15.20 -9.84
C ILE A 88 30.15 16.28 -10.24
N TYR A 89 30.20 16.70 -11.49
CA TYR A 89 29.32 17.73 -12.04
C TYR A 89 28.44 17.15 -13.14
N GLU A 90 27.11 17.25 -12.94
CA GLU A 90 26.11 16.89 -13.92
C GLU A 90 25.45 18.14 -14.48
N ILE A 91 25.72 18.43 -15.75
CA ILE A 91 25.11 19.58 -16.44
C ILE A 91 23.74 19.16 -16.96
N VAL A 92 22.74 19.99 -16.70
CA VAL A 92 21.37 19.84 -17.20
C VAL A 92 21.01 21.04 -18.06
N GLU A 93 20.15 20.83 -19.06
CA GLU A 93 19.63 21.91 -19.88
C GLU A 93 18.54 22.67 -19.13
N ASP A 94 18.47 23.99 -19.33
CA ASP A 94 17.55 24.86 -18.57
C ASP A 94 16.08 24.59 -18.83
N ASP A 95 15.73 24.13 -20.04
CA ASP A 95 14.36 23.91 -20.51
C ASP A 95 13.93 22.45 -20.62
N SER A 96 14.83 21.50 -20.31
CA SER A 96 14.51 20.08 -20.36
C SER A 96 14.12 19.53 -19.00
N LEU A 97 12.81 19.29 -18.80
CA LEU A 97 12.31 18.62 -17.60
C LEU A 97 12.76 17.15 -17.55
N ASP A 98 12.80 16.48 -18.69
CA ASP A 98 13.17 15.07 -18.79
C ASP A 98 14.63 14.85 -18.46
N ASP A 99 15.55 15.71 -18.93
CA ASP A 99 16.99 15.61 -18.67
C ASP A 99 17.28 15.66 -17.16
N ILE A 100 16.70 16.64 -16.43
CA ILE A 100 16.89 16.74 -14.99
C ILE A 100 16.28 15.54 -14.24
N PHE A 101 15.09 15.08 -14.67
CA PHE A 101 14.43 13.93 -14.06
C PHE A 101 15.24 12.65 -14.22
N GLU A 102 15.69 12.33 -15.44
CA GLU A 102 16.46 11.13 -15.76
C GLU A 102 17.83 11.13 -15.04
N LYS A 103 18.53 12.25 -15.01
CA LYS A 103 19.81 12.38 -14.32
C LYS A 103 19.67 12.16 -12.82
N ILE A 104 18.70 12.81 -12.17
CA ILE A 104 18.46 12.63 -10.75
C ILE A 104 18.06 11.19 -10.45
N LEU A 105 17.16 10.59 -11.23
CA LEU A 105 16.76 9.20 -11.06
C LEU A 105 17.95 8.24 -11.18
N SER A 106 18.78 8.40 -12.20
CA SER A 106 20.01 7.61 -12.41
C SER A 106 20.99 7.74 -11.24
N LEU A 107 21.19 8.95 -10.73
CA LEU A 107 22.07 9.19 -9.58
C LEU A 107 21.51 8.56 -8.30
N ILE A 108 20.20 8.65 -8.06
CA ILE A 108 19.57 7.98 -6.92
C ILE A 108 19.75 6.47 -7.04
N GLN A 109 19.65 5.91 -8.22
CA GLN A 109 19.84 4.48 -8.45
C GLN A 109 21.30 4.01 -8.33
N SER A 110 22.27 4.92 -8.36
CA SER A 110 23.70 4.60 -8.31
C SER A 110 24.26 4.40 -6.90
N SER A 111 23.52 4.71 -5.82
CA SER A 111 24.01 4.64 -4.44
C SER A 111 22.92 4.18 -3.47
N ASP A 112 23.31 3.46 -2.43
CA ASP A 112 22.38 2.92 -1.41
C ASP A 112 21.95 3.98 -0.38
N LYS A 113 22.80 4.99 -0.15
CA LYS A 113 22.52 6.07 0.82
C LYS A 113 22.74 7.42 0.17
N ILE A 114 21.70 8.23 0.14
CA ILE A 114 21.71 9.51 -0.54
C ILE A 114 21.10 10.59 0.36
N LEU A 115 21.81 11.72 0.42
CA LEU A 115 21.29 12.99 0.92
C LEU A 115 21.09 13.92 -0.28
N LEU A 116 19.84 14.22 -0.61
CA LEU A 116 19.48 15.09 -1.73
C LEU A 116 19.09 16.48 -1.22
N ASP A 117 19.91 17.49 -1.55
CA ASP A 117 19.62 18.88 -1.27
C ASP A 117 18.91 19.54 -2.45
N ILE A 118 17.70 20.02 -2.21
CA ILE A 118 16.87 20.71 -3.19
C ILE A 118 16.66 22.18 -2.87
N THR A 119 17.58 22.78 -2.09
CA THR A 119 17.46 24.17 -1.64
C THR A 119 17.55 25.15 -2.79
N HIS A 120 18.39 24.88 -3.77
CA HIS A 120 18.69 25.77 -4.89
C HIS A 120 18.24 25.18 -6.23
N GLY A 121 18.56 25.87 -7.31
CA GLY A 121 18.20 25.50 -8.67
C GLY A 121 17.01 26.30 -9.22
N PHE A 122 16.72 26.13 -10.49
CA PHE A 122 15.50 26.67 -11.09
C PHE A 122 14.27 25.98 -10.52
N ARG A 123 13.14 26.70 -10.43
CA ARG A 123 11.90 26.21 -9.75
C ARG A 123 11.46 24.80 -10.15
N HIS A 124 11.64 24.43 -11.43
CA HIS A 124 11.27 23.10 -11.92
C HIS A 124 12.23 21.98 -11.45
N GLN A 125 13.51 22.29 -11.23
CA GLN A 125 14.52 21.28 -10.89
C GLN A 125 14.26 20.61 -9.53
N PRO A 126 14.01 21.34 -8.43
CA PRO A 126 13.58 20.73 -7.17
C PRO A 126 12.30 19.89 -7.30
N ILE A 127 11.34 20.33 -8.13
CA ILE A 127 10.09 19.59 -8.36
C ILE A 127 10.37 18.25 -9.05
N MET A 128 11.19 18.25 -10.11
CA MET A 128 11.58 17.01 -10.80
C MET A 128 12.37 16.08 -9.89
N ALA A 129 13.21 16.64 -9.01
CA ALA A 129 13.95 15.88 -8.01
C ALA A 129 13.02 15.16 -7.02
N ILE A 130 11.96 15.82 -6.56
CA ILE A 130 10.94 15.20 -5.69
C ILE A 130 10.23 14.07 -6.43
N PHE A 131 9.83 14.26 -7.69
CA PHE A 131 9.18 13.20 -8.48
C PHE A 131 10.10 12.01 -8.73
N ALA A 132 11.35 12.23 -9.11
CA ALA A 132 12.34 11.17 -9.30
C ALA A 132 12.61 10.40 -8.00
N SER A 133 12.70 11.11 -6.88
CA SER A 133 12.87 10.54 -5.56
C SER A 133 11.68 9.68 -5.14
N THR A 134 10.47 10.17 -5.35
CA THR A 134 9.24 9.43 -5.04
C THR A 134 9.16 8.16 -5.88
N LEU A 135 9.45 8.23 -7.17
CA LEU A 135 9.47 7.06 -8.06
C LEU A 135 10.53 6.05 -7.62
N SER A 136 11.75 6.49 -7.32
CA SER A 136 12.83 5.60 -6.89
C SER A 136 12.50 4.85 -5.60
N GLN A 137 11.84 5.50 -4.64
CA GLN A 137 11.43 4.84 -3.40
C GLN A 137 10.38 3.74 -3.63
N PHE A 138 9.50 3.89 -4.61
CA PHE A 138 8.56 2.84 -5.00
C PHE A 138 9.25 1.65 -5.71
N LEU A 139 10.31 1.92 -6.47
CA LEU A 139 11.00 0.89 -7.23
C LEU A 139 12.00 0.09 -6.38
N ASP A 140 12.86 0.77 -5.63
CA ASP A 140 14.07 0.18 -5.04
C ASP A 140 14.16 0.28 -3.51
N GLY A 141 13.30 1.09 -2.87
CA GLY A 141 13.26 1.26 -1.40
C GLY A 141 14.58 1.74 -0.78
N ARG A 142 15.31 2.62 -1.44
CA ARG A 142 16.65 3.10 -1.02
C ARG A 142 16.58 4.06 0.17
N ASP A 143 17.68 4.16 0.94
CA ASP A 143 17.83 5.14 2.04
C ASP A 143 18.11 6.53 1.44
N LEU A 144 17.04 7.21 1.05
CA LEU A 144 17.06 8.54 0.47
C LEU A 144 16.52 9.56 1.46
N LYS A 145 17.34 10.52 1.83
CA LYS A 145 16.94 11.69 2.64
C LYS A 145 16.92 12.94 1.76
N ILE A 146 15.82 13.67 1.80
CA ILE A 146 15.65 14.92 1.06
C ILE A 146 15.66 16.05 2.07
N ILE A 147 16.54 17.03 1.83
CA ILE A 147 16.69 18.21 2.67
C ILE A 147 16.42 19.49 1.88
N PHE A 148 15.98 20.47 2.63
CA PHE A 148 15.71 21.81 2.12
C PHE A 148 16.08 22.84 3.20
N ALA A 149 16.87 23.84 2.85
CA ALA A 149 17.17 24.96 3.75
C ALA A 149 16.02 25.99 3.63
N LYS A 150 15.11 25.93 4.62
CA LYS A 150 13.97 26.82 4.74
C LYS A 150 14.45 28.17 5.25
N GLU A 151 14.09 29.27 4.55
CA GLU A 151 14.32 30.62 5.01
C GLU A 151 13.50 30.93 6.28
N ILE A 152 14.15 31.42 7.32
CA ILE A 152 13.55 31.82 8.59
C ILE A 152 13.46 33.34 8.66
N ASN A 153 14.59 34.02 8.41
CA ASN A 153 14.68 35.47 8.27
C ASN A 153 15.19 35.80 6.86
N GLN A 154 14.55 36.72 6.21
CA GLN A 154 14.78 37.03 4.80
C GLN A 154 16.26 37.33 4.51
N PHE A 155 16.89 36.44 3.71
CA PHE A 155 18.31 36.47 3.32
C PHE A 155 19.35 36.40 4.44
N GLU A 156 18.93 36.24 5.72
CA GLU A 156 19.82 36.26 6.88
C GLU A 156 19.97 34.91 7.55
N GLU A 157 18.89 34.13 7.64
CA GLU A 157 18.89 32.89 8.39
C GLU A 157 18.05 31.80 7.71
N TYR A 158 18.65 30.63 7.56
CA TYR A 158 18.05 29.42 6.99
C TYR A 158 18.15 28.27 7.97
N ARG A 159 17.15 27.38 7.98
CA ARG A 159 17.15 26.15 8.77
C ARG A 159 16.90 24.95 7.87
N TYR A 160 17.73 23.93 8.02
CA TYR A 160 17.51 22.66 7.31
C TYR A 160 16.34 21.87 7.89
N ILE A 161 15.50 21.39 7.02
CA ILE A 161 14.39 20.49 7.32
C ILE A 161 14.46 19.27 6.41
N TYR A 162 13.94 18.12 6.89
CA TYR A 162 13.71 16.96 6.06
C TYR A 162 12.33 17.03 5.41
N LEU A 163 12.24 16.59 4.15
CA LEU A 163 10.96 16.48 3.42
C LEU A 163 10.46 15.05 3.32
N ASN A 164 11.17 14.08 3.89
CA ASN A 164 10.82 12.66 3.81
C ASN A 164 9.44 12.34 4.37
N GLU A 165 9.02 13.01 5.45
CA GLU A 165 7.69 12.83 6.04
C GLU A 165 6.57 13.10 5.03
N TYR A 166 6.68 14.13 4.21
CA TYR A 166 5.68 14.47 3.19
C TYR A 166 5.64 13.45 2.05
N ILE A 167 6.80 12.88 1.70
CA ILE A 167 6.88 11.81 0.71
C ILE A 167 6.26 10.54 1.26
N GLU A 168 6.55 10.17 2.50
CA GLU A 168 5.96 9.02 3.16
C GLU A 168 4.44 9.16 3.29
N ILE A 169 3.92 10.34 3.67
CA ILE A 169 2.48 10.63 3.67
C ILE A 169 1.85 10.39 2.29
N THR A 170 2.53 10.82 1.23
CA THR A 170 2.07 10.61 -0.15
C THR A 170 2.03 9.11 -0.49
N GLN A 171 3.07 8.36 -0.13
CA GLN A 171 3.15 6.91 -0.33
C GLN A 171 2.04 6.18 0.44
N ILE A 172 1.83 6.51 1.72
CA ILE A 172 0.74 5.97 2.54
C ILE A 172 -0.62 6.25 1.88
N SER A 173 -0.80 7.45 1.34
CA SER A 173 -2.05 7.82 0.65
C SER A 173 -2.31 6.94 -0.58
N LEU A 174 -1.29 6.65 -1.37
CA LEU A 174 -1.39 5.77 -2.53
C LEU A 174 -1.65 4.32 -2.12
N LEU A 175 -0.93 3.81 -1.11
CA LEU A 175 -1.10 2.46 -0.57
C LEU A 175 -2.49 2.24 0.01
N LEU A 176 -2.97 3.16 0.85
CA LEU A 176 -4.33 3.10 1.41
C LEU A 176 -5.39 3.20 0.30
N THR A 177 -5.17 4.03 -0.72
CA THR A 177 -6.10 4.13 -1.86
C THR A 177 -6.16 2.81 -2.63
N GLY A 178 -5.03 2.18 -2.89
CA GLY A 178 -4.94 0.85 -3.49
C GLY A 178 -5.64 -0.21 -2.64
N PHE A 179 -5.32 -0.24 -1.35
CA PHE A 179 -5.90 -1.16 -0.37
C PHE A 179 -7.43 -1.01 -0.26
N ILE A 180 -7.96 0.21 -0.16
CA ILE A 180 -9.41 0.46 -0.12
C ILE A 180 -10.11 -0.12 -1.36
N ARG A 181 -9.48 -0.03 -2.53
CA ARG A 181 -10.07 -0.50 -3.79
C ARG A 181 -10.01 -2.02 -3.96
N THR A 182 -8.94 -2.63 -3.48
CA THR A 182 -8.62 -4.03 -3.77
C THR A 182 -8.55 -4.94 -2.55
N LEU A 183 -8.40 -4.41 -1.34
CA LEU A 183 -8.07 -5.15 -0.12
C LEU A 183 -6.79 -6.00 -0.25
N ASN A 184 -6.00 -5.72 -1.27
CA ASN A 184 -4.68 -6.27 -1.46
C ASN A 184 -3.65 -5.19 -1.15
N PHE A 185 -2.71 -5.50 -0.27
CA PHE A 185 -1.66 -4.58 0.13
C PHE A 185 -0.31 -5.06 -0.40
N ILE A 186 0.38 -4.19 -1.11
CA ILE A 186 1.73 -4.43 -1.61
C ILE A 186 2.65 -3.57 -0.76
N PRO A 187 3.51 -4.16 0.08
CA PRO A 187 4.38 -3.40 0.99
C PRO A 187 5.40 -2.58 0.21
N VAL A 188 5.71 -1.40 0.74
CA VAL A 188 6.82 -0.55 0.32
C VAL A 188 7.83 -0.51 1.45
N THR A 189 9.11 -0.60 1.12
CA THR A 189 10.20 -0.59 2.10
C THR A 189 10.40 0.79 2.74
N ASN A 190 10.99 0.81 3.95
CA ASN A 190 11.42 2.04 4.65
C ASN A 190 10.28 3.02 5.02
N MET A 191 9.13 2.51 5.44
CA MET A 191 8.06 3.32 6.03
C MET A 191 8.17 3.39 7.55
N SER A 192 8.05 4.59 8.12
CA SER A 192 8.11 4.81 9.56
C SER A 192 6.74 4.91 10.23
N PHE A 193 5.74 5.39 9.49
CA PHE A 193 4.41 5.62 10.03
C PHE A 193 3.47 4.42 9.92
N LEU A 194 3.69 3.51 8.98
CA LEU A 194 2.76 2.42 8.66
C LEU A 194 3.40 1.06 8.94
N ASP A 195 2.69 0.20 9.68
CA ASP A 195 3.08 -1.21 9.80
C ASP A 195 2.59 -2.02 8.58
N ASN A 196 3.47 -2.13 7.59
CA ASN A 196 3.22 -2.89 6.37
C ASN A 196 2.73 -4.32 6.64
N LYS A 197 3.31 -4.98 7.67
CA LYS A 197 3.05 -6.39 7.95
C LYS A 197 1.60 -6.64 8.32
N VAL A 198 1.00 -5.75 9.10
CA VAL A 198 -0.40 -5.87 9.52
C VAL A 198 -1.35 -5.87 8.31
N PHE A 199 -1.12 -4.96 7.34
CA PHE A 199 -1.92 -4.89 6.12
C PHE A 199 -1.68 -6.11 5.21
N GLU A 200 -0.44 -6.53 5.09
CA GLU A 200 -0.03 -7.67 4.26
C GLU A 200 -0.62 -8.98 4.80
N ASP A 201 -0.50 -9.23 6.10
CA ASP A 201 -1.02 -10.45 6.75
C ASP A 201 -2.55 -10.54 6.65
N PHE A 202 -3.25 -9.40 6.79
CA PHE A 202 -4.69 -9.36 6.55
C PHE A 202 -5.03 -9.69 5.10
N SER A 203 -4.36 -9.04 4.15
CA SER A 203 -4.59 -9.27 2.71
C SER A 203 -4.34 -10.73 2.32
N LYS A 204 -3.24 -11.32 2.79
CA LYS A 204 -2.90 -12.74 2.56
C LYS A 204 -3.98 -13.68 3.10
N SER A 205 -4.42 -13.46 4.35
CA SER A 205 -5.48 -14.29 4.96
C SER A 205 -6.78 -14.20 4.18
N LEU A 206 -7.17 -12.99 3.75
CA LEU A 206 -8.39 -12.76 3.01
C LEU A 206 -8.38 -13.42 1.63
N LEU A 207 -7.27 -13.33 0.91
CA LEU A 207 -7.13 -13.88 -0.45
C LEU A 207 -6.87 -15.40 -0.45
N SER A 208 -6.38 -15.97 0.65
CA SER A 208 -6.16 -17.41 0.79
C SER A 208 -7.34 -18.18 1.40
N ASN A 209 -8.47 -17.52 1.68
CA ASN A 209 -9.65 -18.08 2.35
C ASN A 209 -9.36 -18.61 3.78
N ASP A 210 -8.38 -18.05 4.47
CA ASP A 210 -8.07 -18.36 5.87
C ASP A 210 -8.95 -17.52 6.80
N ILE A 211 -10.13 -18.05 7.16
CA ILE A 211 -11.12 -17.32 7.96
C ILE A 211 -10.60 -16.97 9.37
N LEU A 212 -9.85 -17.87 10.00
CA LEU A 212 -9.28 -17.64 11.33
C LEU A 212 -8.17 -16.57 11.27
N GLY A 213 -7.37 -16.62 10.22
CA GLY A 213 -6.39 -15.58 9.91
C GLY A 213 -7.05 -14.23 9.65
N VAL A 214 -8.15 -14.18 8.89
CA VAL A 214 -8.91 -12.95 8.64
C VAL A 214 -9.41 -12.34 9.95
N GLU A 215 -10.02 -13.11 10.84
CA GLU A 215 -10.52 -12.60 12.12
C GLU A 215 -9.41 -12.03 12.98
N ARG A 216 -8.32 -12.76 13.14
CA ARG A 216 -7.16 -12.33 13.93
C ARG A 216 -6.50 -11.08 13.33
N ASN A 217 -6.20 -11.11 12.04
CA ASN A 217 -5.46 -10.05 11.38
C ASN A 217 -6.32 -8.80 11.16
N TYR A 218 -7.65 -8.95 11.07
CA TYR A 218 -8.56 -7.80 11.05
C TYR A 218 -8.51 -6.98 12.34
N LEU A 219 -8.44 -7.64 13.51
CA LEU A 219 -8.32 -6.90 14.77
C LEU A 219 -7.02 -6.09 14.83
N LEU A 220 -5.90 -6.68 14.42
CA LEU A 220 -4.63 -5.97 14.33
C LEU A 220 -4.68 -4.79 13.34
N LEU A 221 -5.30 -5.00 12.17
CA LEU A 221 -5.48 -3.95 11.17
C LEU A 221 -6.37 -2.82 11.67
N LYS A 222 -7.42 -3.13 12.41
CA LYS A 222 -8.30 -2.14 13.02
C LYS A 222 -7.57 -1.26 14.03
N ASP A 223 -6.73 -1.87 14.87
CA ASP A 223 -5.91 -1.16 15.85
C ASP A 223 -4.86 -0.28 15.14
N GLU A 224 -4.23 -0.78 14.09
CA GLU A 224 -3.27 -0.02 13.28
C GLU A 224 -3.93 1.17 12.58
N LEU A 225 -5.10 0.99 11.97
CA LEU A 225 -5.85 2.09 11.34
C LEU A 225 -6.26 3.16 12.37
N LYS A 226 -6.57 2.75 13.61
CA LYS A 226 -6.83 3.69 14.69
C LYS A 226 -5.56 4.44 15.10
N ARG A 227 -4.42 3.74 15.24
CA ARG A 227 -3.12 4.35 15.54
C ARG A 227 -2.73 5.39 14.48
N LEU A 228 -2.93 5.07 13.20
CA LEU A 228 -2.71 6.00 12.09
C LEU A 228 -3.64 7.21 12.16
N GLN A 229 -4.89 7.03 12.53
CA GLN A 229 -5.87 8.11 12.67
C GLN A 229 -5.51 9.09 13.81
N ASP A 230 -4.99 8.55 14.91
CA ASP A 230 -4.62 9.34 16.10
C ASP A 230 -3.26 10.07 15.93
N ASN A 231 -2.48 9.73 14.88
CA ASN A 231 -1.20 10.35 14.60
C ASN A 231 -1.38 11.75 13.99
N GLN A 232 -0.86 12.78 14.69
CA GLN A 232 -0.97 14.19 14.29
C GLN A 232 -0.23 14.51 12.98
N GLU A 233 0.82 13.78 12.66
CA GLU A 233 1.60 13.96 11.43
C GLU A 233 0.79 13.51 10.20
N LEU A 234 -0.12 12.55 10.39
CA LEU A 234 -0.99 12.00 9.34
C LEU A 234 -2.35 12.73 9.22
N LYS A 235 -2.57 13.83 9.94
CA LYS A 235 -3.85 14.58 9.91
C LYS A 235 -4.33 14.95 8.50
N HIS A 236 -3.40 15.18 7.57
CA HIS A 236 -3.70 15.56 6.19
C HIS A 236 -4.36 14.43 5.38
N ILE A 237 -4.20 13.18 5.80
CA ILE A 237 -4.79 11.99 5.16
C ILE A 237 -5.84 11.30 6.04
N SER A 238 -6.27 11.93 7.13
CA SER A 238 -7.24 11.37 8.08
C SER A 238 -8.54 10.90 7.41
N THR A 239 -9.05 11.65 6.42
CA THR A 239 -10.23 11.27 5.65
C THR A 239 -10.04 9.94 4.91
N LEU A 240 -8.83 9.67 4.39
CA LEU A 240 -8.52 8.42 3.70
C LEU A 240 -8.45 7.24 4.70
N ILE A 241 -7.86 7.47 5.87
CA ILE A 241 -7.82 6.47 6.95
C ILE A 241 -9.24 6.11 7.41
N ILE A 242 -10.09 7.11 7.64
CA ILE A 242 -11.52 6.89 7.98
C ILE A 242 -12.24 6.11 6.88
N LYS A 243 -11.92 6.37 5.61
CA LYS A 243 -12.50 5.62 4.49
C LYS A 243 -12.07 4.16 4.51
N ALA A 244 -10.80 3.86 4.80
CA ALA A 244 -10.32 2.49 4.97
C ALA A 244 -11.06 1.75 6.10
N GLN A 245 -11.26 2.40 7.26
CA GLN A 245 -12.04 1.85 8.37
C GLN A 245 -13.50 1.54 7.96
N LYS A 246 -14.15 2.43 7.20
CA LYS A 246 -15.53 2.25 6.74
C LYS A 246 -15.68 1.07 5.79
N GLU A 247 -14.71 0.87 4.87
CA GLU A 247 -14.70 -0.28 3.95
C GLU A 247 -14.67 -1.63 4.67
N LEU A 248 -14.01 -1.67 5.82
CA LEU A 248 -13.85 -2.89 6.62
C LEU A 248 -14.92 -3.08 7.70
N LYS A 249 -15.85 -2.13 7.85
CA LYS A 249 -16.82 -2.11 8.95
C LYS A 249 -17.68 -3.38 9.03
N SER A 250 -17.98 -4.01 7.90
CA SER A 250 -18.74 -5.26 7.87
C SER A 250 -18.06 -6.41 8.62
N LEU A 251 -16.73 -6.33 8.78
CA LEU A 251 -15.92 -7.34 9.47
C LEU A 251 -16.00 -7.22 11.00
N ASP A 252 -16.49 -6.13 11.57
CA ASP A 252 -16.68 -5.95 13.01
C ASP A 252 -17.56 -7.04 13.63
N MET A 253 -18.47 -7.58 12.83
CA MET A 253 -19.43 -8.59 13.30
C MET A 253 -18.91 -10.03 13.20
N LEU A 254 -17.74 -10.27 12.57
CA LEU A 254 -17.23 -11.63 12.36
C LEU A 254 -17.14 -12.45 13.66
N PRO A 255 -16.64 -11.93 14.80
CA PRO A 255 -16.52 -12.71 16.02
C PRO A 255 -17.87 -13.23 16.58
N PHE A 256 -18.97 -12.59 16.20
CA PHE A 256 -20.32 -12.91 16.70
C PHE A 256 -21.10 -13.83 15.78
N PHE A 257 -20.57 -14.15 14.61
CA PHE A 257 -21.23 -14.95 13.59
C PHE A 257 -20.83 -16.42 13.64
N GLU A 258 -21.77 -17.30 13.27
CA GLU A 258 -21.46 -18.69 12.94
C GLU A 258 -20.62 -18.76 11.65
N ALA A 259 -19.87 -19.83 11.47
CA ALA A 259 -18.93 -19.99 10.36
C ALA A 259 -19.56 -19.66 8.98
N TYR A 260 -20.76 -20.18 8.71
CA TYR A 260 -21.46 -19.92 7.43
C TYR A 260 -21.78 -18.44 7.21
N GLN A 261 -22.10 -17.69 8.27
CA GLN A 261 -22.37 -16.24 8.21
C GLN A 261 -21.08 -15.47 7.93
N LYS A 262 -19.96 -15.86 8.55
CA LYS A 262 -18.64 -15.27 8.30
C LYS A 262 -18.26 -15.39 6.83
N TYR A 263 -18.38 -16.60 6.27
CA TYR A 263 -18.14 -16.83 4.86
C TYR A 263 -19.04 -15.98 3.94
N MET A 264 -20.30 -15.76 4.32
CA MET A 264 -21.18 -14.89 3.53
C MET A 264 -20.75 -13.43 3.54
N VAL A 265 -20.34 -12.90 4.70
CA VAL A 265 -19.80 -11.52 4.79
C VAL A 265 -18.58 -11.37 3.90
N LEU A 266 -17.63 -12.32 3.99
CA LEU A 266 -16.42 -12.30 3.18
C LEU A 266 -16.73 -12.43 1.69
N SER A 267 -17.69 -13.26 1.29
CA SER A 267 -18.06 -13.40 -0.11
C SER A 267 -18.60 -12.11 -0.71
N LYS A 268 -19.44 -11.37 0.03
CA LYS A 268 -19.95 -10.07 -0.39
C LYS A 268 -18.83 -9.04 -0.54
N LEU A 269 -17.94 -8.99 0.43
CA LEU A 269 -16.77 -8.12 0.37
C LEU A 269 -15.91 -8.41 -0.87
N MET A 270 -15.69 -9.69 -1.18
CA MET A 270 -14.88 -10.09 -2.33
C MET A 270 -15.52 -9.77 -3.69
N ILE A 271 -16.85 -9.95 -3.82
CA ILE A 271 -17.52 -9.59 -5.09
C ILE A 271 -17.56 -8.08 -5.32
N GLU A 272 -17.68 -7.28 -4.26
CA GLU A 272 -17.57 -5.82 -4.34
C GLU A 272 -16.18 -5.39 -4.85
N LYS A 273 -15.12 -6.08 -4.42
CA LYS A 273 -13.75 -5.85 -4.86
C LYS A 273 -13.39 -6.56 -6.18
N ASN A 274 -14.36 -7.20 -6.84
CA ASN A 274 -14.21 -7.92 -8.11
C ASN A 274 -13.37 -9.21 -8.05
N TYR A 275 -13.17 -9.79 -6.89
CA TYR A 275 -12.52 -11.09 -6.70
C TYR A 275 -13.52 -12.24 -6.85
N LEU A 276 -14.04 -12.44 -8.09
CA LEU A 276 -15.17 -13.32 -8.35
C LEU A 276 -14.91 -14.78 -7.95
N ILE A 277 -13.70 -15.30 -8.19
CA ILE A 277 -13.33 -16.70 -7.84
C ILE A 277 -13.25 -16.84 -6.32
N VAL A 278 -12.65 -15.88 -5.62
CA VAL A 278 -12.53 -15.89 -4.15
C VAL A 278 -13.90 -15.76 -3.51
N SER A 279 -14.75 -14.85 -4.00
CA SER A 279 -16.15 -14.72 -3.55
C SER A 279 -16.89 -16.05 -3.68
N LEU A 280 -16.74 -16.73 -4.82
CA LEU A 280 -17.42 -17.99 -5.08
C LEU A 280 -16.91 -19.14 -4.20
N ALA A 281 -15.63 -19.12 -3.86
CA ALA A 281 -15.07 -20.06 -2.87
C ALA A 281 -15.71 -19.86 -1.49
N TYR A 282 -15.81 -18.60 -1.05
CA TYR A 282 -16.50 -18.28 0.21
C TYR A 282 -18.00 -18.68 0.20
N ILE A 283 -18.74 -18.42 -0.89
CA ILE A 283 -20.15 -18.85 -1.01
C ILE A 283 -20.26 -20.37 -0.92
N PHE A 284 -19.36 -21.10 -1.55
CA PHE A 284 -19.33 -22.55 -1.54
C PHE A 284 -19.15 -23.10 -0.11
N GLU A 285 -18.18 -22.55 0.62
CA GLU A 285 -17.96 -22.94 2.02
C GLU A 285 -19.10 -22.47 2.93
N ALA A 286 -19.67 -21.27 2.70
CA ALA A 286 -20.84 -20.80 3.45
C ALA A 286 -22.01 -21.81 3.40
N LEU A 287 -22.34 -22.32 2.21
CA LEU A 287 -23.41 -23.28 2.05
C LEU A 287 -23.11 -24.62 2.73
N ARG A 288 -21.86 -25.11 2.64
CA ARG A 288 -21.41 -26.35 3.29
C ARG A 288 -21.49 -26.23 4.80
N GLU A 289 -20.97 -25.15 5.36
CA GLU A 289 -21.00 -24.88 6.81
C GLU A 289 -22.43 -24.70 7.33
N TYR A 290 -23.31 -24.03 6.58
CA TYR A 290 -24.72 -23.95 6.93
C TYR A 290 -25.37 -25.34 7.01
N CYS A 291 -25.13 -26.18 6.02
CA CYS A 291 -25.65 -27.54 6.01
C CYS A 291 -25.11 -28.33 7.21
N SER A 292 -23.82 -28.26 7.49
CA SER A 292 -23.23 -28.94 8.67
C SER A 292 -23.77 -28.42 10.00
N TYR A 293 -23.94 -27.10 10.10
CA TYR A 293 -24.56 -26.49 11.27
C TYR A 293 -25.98 -27.07 11.54
N ARG A 294 -26.78 -27.18 10.48
CA ARG A 294 -28.15 -27.73 10.56
C ARG A 294 -28.22 -29.25 10.79
N PHE A 295 -27.14 -29.99 10.45
CA PHE A 295 -27.02 -31.42 10.68
C PHE A 295 -26.39 -31.77 12.02
N ARG A 296 -26.10 -30.81 12.91
CA ARG A 296 -25.43 -31.07 14.19
C ARG A 296 -26.09 -32.21 14.98
N ASP A 297 -27.43 -32.20 15.12
CA ASP A 297 -28.17 -33.22 15.87
C ASP A 297 -28.16 -34.58 15.15
N VAL A 298 -28.29 -34.58 13.83
CA VAL A 298 -28.18 -35.78 13.00
C VAL A 298 -26.81 -36.46 13.14
N CYS A 299 -25.77 -35.65 13.31
CA CYS A 299 -24.38 -36.08 13.35
C CYS A 299 -23.85 -36.35 14.75
N ARG A 300 -24.63 -36.10 15.80
CA ARG A 300 -24.18 -36.12 17.22
C ARG A 300 -23.44 -37.41 17.59
N ASP A 301 -23.95 -38.57 17.17
CA ASP A 301 -23.40 -39.89 17.55
C ASP A 301 -22.53 -40.49 16.42
N ILE A 302 -22.16 -39.73 15.41
CA ILE A 302 -21.34 -40.19 14.29
C ILE A 302 -19.91 -39.69 14.45
N LYS A 303 -18.94 -40.62 14.49
CA LYS A 303 -17.53 -40.26 14.55
C LYS A 303 -16.99 -39.93 13.15
N PHE A 304 -16.57 -38.71 12.94
CA PHE A 304 -15.85 -38.22 11.76
C PHE A 304 -14.37 -38.01 12.13
N LYS A 305 -13.49 -38.16 11.16
CA LYS A 305 -12.05 -37.94 11.34
C LYS A 305 -11.75 -36.47 11.63
N ASP A 306 -12.41 -35.61 10.89
CA ASP A 306 -12.27 -34.15 10.93
C ASP A 306 -13.55 -33.46 10.44
N GLU A 307 -13.56 -32.15 10.47
CA GLU A 307 -14.67 -31.33 10.04
C GLU A 307 -14.93 -31.45 8.53
N TYR A 308 -13.87 -31.60 7.73
CA TYR A 308 -14.00 -31.80 6.29
C TYR A 308 -14.77 -33.07 5.95
N GLU A 309 -14.47 -34.21 6.63
CA GLU A 309 -15.20 -35.44 6.44
C GLU A 309 -16.68 -35.31 6.86
N ARG A 310 -16.95 -34.58 7.96
CA ARG A 310 -18.33 -34.29 8.38
C ARG A 310 -19.08 -33.53 7.30
N ASN A 311 -18.52 -32.43 6.80
CA ASN A 311 -19.12 -31.58 5.77
C ASN A 311 -19.34 -32.36 4.46
N ASP A 312 -18.40 -33.20 4.06
CA ASP A 312 -18.52 -34.06 2.88
C ASP A 312 -19.67 -35.09 3.04
N ASN A 313 -19.78 -35.73 4.19
CA ASN A 313 -20.88 -36.66 4.47
C ASN A 313 -22.26 -35.97 4.49
N VAL A 314 -22.35 -34.76 5.03
CA VAL A 314 -23.58 -33.96 4.99
C VAL A 314 -23.99 -33.64 3.56
N MET A 315 -23.06 -33.17 2.73
CA MET A 315 -23.35 -32.87 1.31
C MET A 315 -23.68 -34.11 0.49
N LYS A 316 -23.01 -35.25 0.75
CA LYS A 316 -23.36 -36.55 0.19
C LYS A 316 -24.76 -36.95 0.56
N THR A 317 -25.20 -36.71 1.82
CA THR A 317 -26.56 -37.01 2.27
C THR A 317 -27.59 -36.15 1.53
N ILE A 318 -27.35 -34.87 1.40
CA ILE A 318 -28.23 -33.91 0.68
C ILE A 318 -28.36 -34.30 -0.81
N SER A 319 -27.28 -34.81 -1.42
CA SER A 319 -27.26 -35.25 -2.82
C SER A 319 -27.70 -36.72 -3.02
N ASN A 320 -28.07 -37.43 -1.97
CA ASN A 320 -28.38 -38.87 -1.96
C ASN A 320 -27.22 -39.72 -2.49
N PHE A 321 -25.98 -39.30 -2.26
CA PHE A 321 -24.82 -40.11 -2.64
C PHE A 321 -24.46 -41.11 -1.51
N LYS A 322 -24.71 -42.37 -1.76
CA LYS A 322 -24.60 -43.43 -0.74
C LYS A 322 -23.17 -43.92 -0.47
N PRO A 323 -22.27 -44.02 -1.46
CA PRO A 323 -20.94 -44.59 -1.24
C PRO A 323 -20.18 -43.82 -0.16
N GLN A 324 -19.65 -44.57 0.85
CA GLN A 324 -18.88 -44.03 1.97
C GLN A 324 -19.60 -42.93 2.79
N ASN A 325 -20.94 -42.97 2.84
CA ASN A 325 -21.74 -41.99 3.56
C ASN A 325 -22.14 -42.54 4.94
N LYS A 326 -21.47 -42.07 6.00
CA LYS A 326 -21.71 -42.51 7.38
C LYS A 326 -23.10 -42.11 7.90
N ILE A 327 -23.70 -41.06 7.39
CA ILE A 327 -25.04 -40.58 7.82
C ILE A 327 -26.12 -41.50 7.21
N LEU A 328 -26.10 -41.69 5.88
CA LEU A 328 -27.09 -42.53 5.20
C LEU A 328 -26.95 -44.01 5.56
N SER A 329 -25.77 -44.49 5.94
CA SER A 329 -25.60 -45.86 6.43
C SER A 329 -26.34 -46.12 7.76
N ARG A 330 -26.49 -45.09 8.59
CA ARG A 330 -27.23 -45.16 9.86
C ARG A 330 -28.74 -44.85 9.73
N ASN A 331 -29.10 -43.96 8.81
CA ASN A 331 -30.50 -43.56 8.58
C ASN A 331 -30.82 -43.55 7.08
N HIS A 332 -31.18 -44.71 6.57
CA HIS A 332 -31.50 -44.91 5.14
C HIS A 332 -32.73 -44.10 4.68
N ALA A 333 -33.68 -43.81 5.57
CA ALA A 333 -34.90 -43.06 5.26
C ALA A 333 -34.72 -41.54 5.25
N LEU A 334 -33.62 -41.02 5.79
CA LEU A 334 -33.39 -39.60 6.01
C LEU A 334 -33.56 -38.77 4.75
N TYR A 335 -33.00 -39.20 3.63
CA TYR A 335 -33.13 -38.51 2.36
C TYR A 335 -34.60 -38.43 1.89
N ASN A 336 -35.28 -39.58 1.92
CA ASN A 336 -36.67 -39.65 1.41
C ASN A 336 -37.63 -38.79 2.24
N LYS A 337 -37.47 -38.76 3.58
CA LYS A 337 -38.25 -37.90 4.47
C LYS A 337 -38.05 -36.40 4.19
N ASN A 338 -36.86 -36.01 3.73
CA ASN A 338 -36.46 -34.63 3.51
C ASN A 338 -36.27 -34.26 2.01
N LYS A 339 -36.72 -35.12 1.09
CA LYS A 339 -36.40 -35.03 -0.35
C LYS A 339 -36.59 -33.65 -0.95
N LYS A 340 -37.73 -33.00 -0.73
CA LYS A 340 -38.05 -31.67 -1.31
C LYS A 340 -37.01 -30.61 -0.90
N THR A 341 -36.70 -30.58 0.41
CA THR A 341 -35.75 -29.64 1.01
C THR A 341 -34.32 -29.90 0.49
N PHE A 342 -33.90 -31.17 0.50
CA PHE A 342 -32.57 -31.57 0.05
C PHE A 342 -32.36 -31.35 -1.44
N THR A 343 -33.39 -31.57 -2.27
CA THR A 343 -33.30 -31.27 -3.71
C THR A 343 -33.00 -29.78 -3.94
N ARG A 344 -33.73 -28.88 -3.26
CA ARG A 344 -33.53 -27.42 -3.39
C ARG A 344 -32.09 -27.00 -3.00
N VAL A 345 -31.57 -27.51 -1.89
CA VAL A 345 -30.19 -27.23 -1.45
C VAL A 345 -29.17 -27.81 -2.43
N ASN A 346 -29.38 -29.04 -2.93
CA ASN A 346 -28.49 -29.68 -3.87
C ASN A 346 -28.44 -28.98 -5.24
N GLU A 347 -29.55 -28.45 -5.73
CA GLU A 347 -29.62 -27.65 -6.94
C GLU A 347 -28.73 -26.40 -6.82
N LEU A 348 -28.87 -25.67 -5.71
CA LEU A 348 -28.05 -24.49 -5.43
C LEU A 348 -26.56 -24.85 -5.30
N TYR A 349 -26.23 -25.90 -4.54
CA TYR A 349 -24.86 -26.41 -4.40
C TYR A 349 -24.24 -26.76 -5.76
N ASN A 350 -24.99 -27.47 -6.62
CA ASN A 350 -24.50 -27.84 -7.94
C ASN A 350 -24.32 -26.61 -8.86
N ARG A 351 -25.20 -25.62 -8.77
CA ARG A 351 -25.05 -24.33 -9.49
C ARG A 351 -23.77 -23.61 -9.08
N ILE A 352 -23.50 -23.49 -7.77
CA ILE A 352 -22.27 -22.89 -7.25
C ILE A 352 -21.04 -23.66 -7.74
N ARG A 353 -21.05 -24.99 -7.59
CA ARG A 353 -19.93 -25.88 -7.99
C ARG A 353 -19.63 -25.77 -9.49
N LYS A 354 -20.66 -25.81 -10.33
CA LYS A 354 -20.51 -25.65 -11.80
C LYS A 354 -19.90 -24.29 -12.13
N ARG A 355 -20.35 -23.22 -11.48
CA ARG A 355 -19.84 -21.87 -11.72
C ARG A 355 -18.38 -21.74 -11.28
N ARG A 356 -18.04 -22.27 -10.10
CA ARG A 356 -16.66 -22.29 -9.59
C ARG A 356 -15.73 -23.02 -10.57
N ASN A 357 -16.12 -24.19 -11.02
CA ASN A 357 -15.31 -24.95 -11.97
C ASN A 357 -15.18 -24.23 -13.32
N ALA A 358 -16.24 -23.62 -13.84
CA ALA A 358 -16.19 -22.86 -15.08
C ALA A 358 -15.25 -21.64 -14.98
N LEU A 359 -15.22 -20.92 -13.86
CA LEU A 359 -14.29 -19.81 -13.64
C LEU A 359 -12.84 -20.30 -13.48
N ALA A 360 -12.62 -21.41 -12.78
CA ALA A 360 -11.29 -21.95 -12.56
C ALA A 360 -10.64 -22.52 -13.84
N HIS A 361 -11.43 -23.03 -14.80
CA HIS A 361 -10.95 -23.68 -16.02
C HIS A 361 -10.98 -22.80 -17.28
N ILE A 362 -11.19 -21.49 -17.15
CA ILE A 362 -11.18 -20.51 -18.26
C ILE A 362 -12.19 -20.85 -19.40
N ASN A 363 -13.10 -21.76 -19.20
CA ASN A 363 -14.14 -22.14 -20.17
C ASN A 363 -15.34 -21.16 -20.11
N GLN A 364 -15.09 -19.87 -20.40
CA GLN A 364 -16.11 -18.84 -20.26
C GLN A 364 -16.55 -18.29 -21.63
N THR A 365 -17.83 -18.37 -21.89
CA THR A 365 -18.50 -17.67 -23.00
C THR A 365 -19.12 -16.35 -22.56
N LYS A 366 -19.18 -16.08 -21.25
CA LYS A 366 -19.83 -14.89 -20.65
C LYS A 366 -18.79 -13.80 -20.33
N ASN A 367 -19.20 -12.53 -20.50
CA ASN A 367 -18.38 -11.40 -20.10
C ASN A 367 -18.40 -11.20 -18.56
N PHE A 368 -17.47 -10.36 -18.06
CA PHE A 368 -17.29 -10.09 -16.63
C PHE A 368 -18.58 -9.62 -15.93
N VAL A 369 -19.33 -8.71 -16.57
CA VAL A 369 -20.56 -8.12 -15.99
C VAL A 369 -21.59 -9.20 -15.73
N SER A 370 -21.87 -10.04 -16.74
CA SER A 370 -22.87 -11.11 -16.61
C SER A 370 -22.47 -12.18 -15.60
N ILE A 371 -21.17 -12.40 -15.41
CA ILE A 371 -20.67 -13.30 -14.35
C ILE A 371 -20.91 -12.70 -12.98
N LYS A 372 -20.60 -11.43 -12.79
CA LYS A 372 -20.82 -10.72 -11.53
C LYS A 372 -22.29 -10.67 -11.14
N GLU A 373 -23.20 -10.43 -12.11
CA GLU A 373 -24.65 -10.47 -11.91
C GLU A 373 -25.14 -11.86 -11.48
N ASP A 374 -24.66 -12.92 -12.13
CA ASP A 374 -25.00 -14.30 -11.78
C ASP A 374 -24.51 -14.67 -10.37
N LEU A 375 -23.32 -14.20 -9.96
CA LEU A 375 -22.80 -14.40 -8.61
C LEU A 375 -23.61 -13.61 -7.56
N ASN A 376 -24.02 -12.39 -7.85
CA ASN A 376 -24.91 -11.63 -6.97
C ASN A 376 -26.25 -12.36 -6.77
N GLN A 377 -26.80 -12.96 -7.84
CA GLN A 377 -28.02 -13.74 -7.72
C GLN A 377 -27.80 -15.00 -6.87
N ILE A 378 -26.65 -15.68 -7.01
CA ILE A 378 -26.29 -16.82 -6.16
C ILE A 378 -26.21 -16.40 -4.69
N ILE A 379 -25.59 -15.25 -4.38
CA ILE A 379 -25.53 -14.73 -3.00
C ILE A 379 -26.95 -14.53 -2.44
N ILE A 380 -27.84 -13.89 -3.21
CA ILE A 380 -29.22 -13.67 -2.80
C ILE A 380 -29.95 -15.01 -2.53
N ASP A 381 -29.79 -15.99 -3.42
CA ASP A 381 -30.43 -17.29 -3.31
C ASP A 381 -29.93 -18.06 -2.06
N VAL A 382 -28.64 -17.98 -1.74
CA VAL A 382 -28.04 -18.57 -0.52
C VAL A 382 -28.56 -17.85 0.72
N GLU A 383 -28.61 -16.53 0.74
CA GLU A 383 -29.16 -15.77 1.88
C GLU A 383 -30.64 -16.08 2.12
N GLN A 384 -31.43 -16.19 1.07
CA GLN A 384 -32.83 -16.58 1.18
C GLN A 384 -32.97 -17.98 1.79
N LEU A 385 -32.07 -18.91 1.41
CA LEU A 385 -32.05 -20.26 1.98
C LEU A 385 -31.72 -20.22 3.48
N PHE A 386 -30.78 -19.37 3.90
CA PHE A 386 -30.41 -19.19 5.31
C PHE A 386 -31.53 -18.54 6.11
N ASN A 387 -32.13 -17.45 5.60
CA ASN A 387 -33.19 -16.68 6.26
C ASN A 387 -34.49 -17.46 6.39
N GLN A 388 -34.81 -18.30 5.39
CA GLN A 388 -35.97 -19.19 5.44
C GLN A 388 -35.73 -20.42 6.34
N GLU A 389 -34.52 -20.56 6.91
CA GLU A 389 -34.14 -21.68 7.72
C GLU A 389 -34.51 -23.04 7.09
N VAL A 390 -34.25 -23.16 5.76
CA VAL A 390 -34.75 -24.28 4.93
C VAL A 390 -34.45 -25.67 5.51
N LEU A 391 -33.37 -25.81 6.32
CA LEU A 391 -32.97 -27.01 7.01
C LEU A 391 -33.29 -26.98 8.54
N LYS A 392 -34.21 -26.10 9.00
CA LYS A 392 -34.55 -25.99 10.43
C LYS A 392 -35.14 -27.28 10.99
N SER A 393 -36.00 -27.93 10.22
CA SER A 393 -36.64 -29.18 10.59
C SER A 393 -36.18 -30.28 9.65
N ILE A 394 -35.11 -31.01 10.08
CA ILE A 394 -34.69 -32.23 9.41
C ILE A 394 -35.46 -33.38 10.12
N TYR A 395 -36.36 -34.04 9.38
CA TYR A 395 -37.09 -35.17 9.90
C TYR A 395 -36.17 -36.40 9.97
N LEU A 396 -35.88 -36.86 11.18
CA LEU A 396 -35.04 -38.04 11.47
C LEU A 396 -35.75 -39.38 11.18
#